data_0f685c5d7d6c818107fb06d4ca182c91
#
_entry.id   0f685c5d7d6c818107fb06d4ca182c91
#
_cell.length_a   1.000
_cell.length_b   1.000
_cell.length_c   1.000
_cell.angle_alpha   90.00
_cell.angle_beta   90.00
_cell.angle_gamma   90.00
#
_symmetry.space_group_name_H-M   'P 1'
#
loop_
_entity.id
_entity.type
_entity.pdbx_description
1 polymer ?
#
loop_
_entity_poly.entity_id
_entity_poly.type
_entity_poly.pdbx_seq_one_letter_code
_entity_poly.pdbx_strand_id
1 'polypeptide(L)'
;MYHVTFRGTHREAGLRRGRFLASHGNFILQNAPFPVTQARLQFAQQCVPIYRRFFPAVLQEIEGLAEGQGCAPQALQAILFSMYAMPPASCCSCFAVSNGAQVFLARNSDFLLALQHWNGNVIYRLDGRCFRFTGNTTAFVEIEDGVNEHGLAAGLTSVSPGRIQPGLNAGMLLRLMLETCRTVEQALALARRVPIASAQTLTLADAGGAIAVLECNSSRLEVVRPAPGRPFVCATNTFHSPSMRYACRAGVDDWASEPRYQTMLHTLQAKAGGMDIPGAMALLAGKEGFLCQYDKRGGRGTVWAAIYDVKCHAVWRAEGNPARRHFAQDGRFKF
;
A
#
# COMPACT_ATOMS: atom_id res chain seq x y z
N MET A 1 13.78 9.24 -1.95
CA MET A 1 13.26 8.16 -1.07
C MET A 1 14.41 7.68 -0.20
N TYR A 2 14.20 7.46 1.10
CA TYR A 2 15.21 6.84 1.95
C TYR A 2 15.10 5.32 1.89
N HIS A 3 16.23 4.63 2.11
CA HIS A 3 16.31 3.17 2.02
C HIS A 3 16.85 2.59 3.33
N VAL A 4 16.10 1.67 3.94
CA VAL A 4 16.50 1.09 5.22
C VAL A 4 16.21 -0.42 5.28
N THR A 5 17.09 -1.16 5.95
CA THR A 5 16.87 -2.57 6.26
C THR A 5 16.73 -2.74 7.77
N PHE A 6 15.61 -3.34 8.18
CA PHE A 6 15.34 -3.69 9.57
C PHE A 6 15.65 -5.18 9.81
N ARG A 7 16.29 -5.46 10.93
CA ARG A 7 16.66 -6.80 11.42
C ARG A 7 16.38 -6.86 12.92
N GLY A 8 16.29 -8.07 13.46
CA GLY A 8 15.97 -8.33 14.86
C GLY A 8 14.47 -8.40 15.08
N THR A 9 14.00 -8.12 16.27
CA THR A 9 12.58 -8.13 16.64
C THR A 9 11.82 -6.93 16.06
N HIS A 10 10.49 -7.01 16.02
CA HIS A 10 9.65 -5.86 15.66
C HIS A 10 9.92 -4.64 16.54
N ARG A 11 10.08 -4.85 17.85
CA ARG A 11 10.37 -3.76 18.80
C ARG A 11 11.70 -3.06 18.46
N GLU A 12 12.75 -3.83 18.17
CA GLU A 12 14.06 -3.27 17.77
C GLU A 12 13.97 -2.53 16.42
N ALA A 13 13.20 -3.05 15.48
CA ALA A 13 12.97 -2.38 14.20
C ALA A 13 12.29 -1.02 14.40
N GLY A 14 11.24 -0.98 15.23
CA GLY A 14 10.56 0.26 15.61
C GLY A 14 11.48 1.26 16.30
N LEU A 15 12.23 0.80 17.30
CA LEU A 15 13.19 1.64 18.03
C LEU A 15 14.26 2.25 17.11
N ARG A 16 14.82 1.43 16.22
CA ARG A 16 15.81 1.88 15.24
C ARG A 16 15.22 2.91 14.29
N ARG A 17 13.99 2.68 13.78
CA ARG A 17 13.29 3.65 12.93
C ARG A 17 13.02 4.95 13.67
N GLY A 18 12.52 4.87 14.90
CA GLY A 18 12.22 6.04 15.72
C GLY A 18 13.46 6.92 15.95
N ARG A 19 14.56 6.30 16.36
CA ARG A 19 15.84 6.99 16.55
C ARG A 19 16.40 7.59 15.26
N PHE A 20 16.33 6.84 14.15
CA PHE A 20 16.76 7.35 12.85
C PHE A 20 15.98 8.59 12.44
N LEU A 21 14.67 8.60 12.55
CA LEU A 21 13.85 9.76 12.22
C LEU A 21 14.16 10.93 13.15
N ALA A 22 14.22 10.70 14.46
CA ALA A 22 14.51 11.75 15.45
C ALA A 22 15.90 12.38 15.26
N SER A 23 16.94 11.58 14.93
CA SER A 23 18.29 12.09 14.66
C SER A 23 18.37 12.98 13.41
N HIS A 24 17.37 12.92 12.53
CA HIS A 24 17.23 13.80 11.36
C HIS A 24 16.20 14.93 11.58
N GLY A 25 15.81 15.19 12.83
CA GLY A 25 14.80 16.21 13.17
C GLY A 25 13.36 15.85 12.77
N ASN A 26 13.12 14.60 12.45
CA ASN A 26 11.82 14.14 11.98
C ASN A 26 11.01 13.53 13.13
N PHE A 27 10.18 14.35 13.78
CA PHE A 27 9.27 13.92 14.84
C PHE A 27 7.88 13.67 14.28
N ILE A 28 7.40 12.42 14.38
CA ILE A 28 6.16 11.95 13.77
C ILE A 28 4.95 12.79 14.22
N LEU A 29 4.86 13.09 15.51
CA LEU A 29 3.74 13.85 16.06
C LEU A 29 3.69 15.30 15.57
N GLN A 30 4.84 15.89 15.22
CA GLN A 30 4.93 17.25 14.71
C GLN A 30 4.64 17.36 13.21
N ASN A 31 4.90 16.27 12.49
CA ASN A 31 4.84 16.23 11.02
C ASN A 31 3.70 15.38 10.48
N ALA A 32 2.86 14.81 11.34
CA ALA A 32 1.67 14.08 10.89
C ALA A 32 0.74 15.02 10.11
N PRO A 33 0.13 14.57 8.99
CA PRO A 33 -0.73 15.41 8.15
C PRO A 33 -2.07 15.78 8.81
N PHE A 34 -2.27 15.38 10.06
CA PHE A 34 -3.45 15.66 10.86
C PHE A 34 -3.12 15.59 12.36
N PRO A 35 -3.86 16.31 13.22
CA PRO A 35 -3.60 16.33 14.66
C PRO A 35 -4.07 15.05 15.35
N VAL A 36 -3.45 14.72 16.48
CA VAL A 36 -3.91 13.67 17.41
C VAL A 36 -5.10 14.23 18.20
N THR A 37 -6.30 13.93 17.73
CA THR A 37 -7.55 14.35 18.38
C THR A 37 -8.05 13.30 19.37
N GLN A 38 -8.95 13.68 20.29
CA GLN A 38 -9.61 12.76 21.20
C GLN A 38 -10.35 11.63 20.46
N ALA A 39 -11.00 11.95 19.31
CA ALA A 39 -11.67 10.96 18.48
C ALA A 39 -10.70 9.91 17.92
N ARG A 40 -9.49 10.31 17.48
CA ARG A 40 -8.47 9.38 16.99
C ARG A 40 -7.89 8.52 18.13
N LEU A 41 -7.69 9.09 19.31
CA LEU A 41 -7.25 8.34 20.51
C LEU A 41 -8.30 7.27 20.90
N GLN A 42 -9.56 7.62 20.97
CA GLN A 42 -10.65 6.68 21.29
C GLN A 42 -10.76 5.58 20.24
N PHE A 43 -10.69 5.94 18.94
CA PHE A 43 -10.70 4.97 17.88
C PHE A 43 -9.52 3.99 17.98
N ALA A 44 -8.31 4.51 18.24
CA ALA A 44 -7.13 3.67 18.41
C ALA A 44 -7.25 2.72 19.61
N GLN A 45 -7.78 3.18 20.74
CA GLN A 45 -8.05 2.32 21.90
C GLN A 45 -8.97 1.15 21.56
N GLN A 46 -10.00 1.39 20.74
CA GLN A 46 -10.92 0.34 20.28
C GLN A 46 -10.24 -0.63 19.28
N CYS A 47 -9.25 -0.17 18.52
CA CYS A 47 -8.49 -1.02 17.62
C CYS A 47 -7.48 -1.92 18.34
N VAL A 48 -6.88 -1.49 19.46
CA VAL A 48 -5.82 -2.24 20.18
C VAL A 48 -6.15 -3.71 20.43
N PRO A 49 -7.36 -4.10 20.94
CA PRO A 49 -7.69 -5.51 21.14
C PRO A 49 -7.64 -6.34 19.84
N ILE A 50 -8.03 -5.72 18.71
CA ILE A 50 -8.01 -6.37 17.40
C ILE A 50 -6.57 -6.57 16.93
N TYR A 51 -5.73 -5.54 17.04
CA TYR A 51 -4.29 -5.65 16.74
C TYR A 51 -3.61 -6.68 17.64
N ARG A 52 -3.93 -6.72 18.93
CA ARG A 52 -3.39 -7.72 19.86
C ARG A 52 -3.74 -9.15 19.46
N ARG A 53 -4.92 -9.36 18.87
CA ARG A 53 -5.36 -10.67 18.39
C ARG A 53 -4.77 -11.05 17.04
N PHE A 54 -4.72 -10.12 16.07
CA PHE A 54 -4.41 -10.44 14.68
C PHE A 54 -3.01 -10.02 14.25
N PHE A 55 -2.44 -8.97 14.88
CA PHE A 55 -1.11 -8.45 14.53
C PHE A 55 -0.36 -7.95 15.78
N PRO A 56 -0.12 -8.81 16.80
CA PRO A 56 0.52 -8.37 18.04
C PRO A 56 1.93 -7.83 17.84
N ALA A 57 2.66 -8.34 16.86
CA ALA A 57 4.04 -7.94 16.59
C ALA A 57 4.15 -6.45 16.19
N VAL A 58 3.18 -5.91 15.44
CA VAL A 58 3.20 -4.49 15.06
C VAL A 58 2.98 -3.57 16.26
N LEU A 59 2.28 -4.01 17.31
CA LEU A 59 2.15 -3.24 18.55
C LEU A 59 3.52 -3.05 19.22
N GLN A 60 4.34 -4.10 19.26
CA GLN A 60 5.71 -4.04 19.78
C GLN A 60 6.58 -3.11 18.94
N GLU A 61 6.39 -3.10 17.61
CA GLU A 61 7.11 -2.17 16.72
C GLU A 61 6.70 -0.72 16.98
N ILE A 62 5.40 -0.45 17.20
CA ILE A 62 4.90 0.88 17.54
C ILE A 62 5.43 1.34 18.90
N GLU A 63 5.54 0.43 19.90
CA GLU A 63 6.17 0.72 21.18
C GLU A 63 7.63 1.11 21.02
N GLY A 64 8.40 0.35 20.23
CA GLY A 64 9.79 0.69 19.92
C GLY A 64 9.93 2.01 19.15
N LEU A 65 9.04 2.25 18.19
CA LEU A 65 9.00 3.50 17.43
C LEU A 65 8.75 4.70 18.35
N ALA A 66 7.80 4.58 19.28
CA ALA A 66 7.47 5.60 20.26
C ALA A 66 8.65 5.90 21.20
N GLU A 67 9.32 4.87 21.71
CA GLU A 67 10.54 5.01 22.51
C GLU A 67 11.63 5.77 21.73
N GLY A 68 11.87 5.40 20.46
CA GLY A 68 12.84 6.07 19.61
C GLY A 68 12.48 7.51 19.26
N GLN A 69 11.19 7.86 19.31
CA GLN A 69 10.68 9.22 19.08
C GLN A 69 10.51 10.04 20.35
N GLY A 70 10.70 9.45 21.54
CA GLY A 70 10.50 10.12 22.83
C GLY A 70 9.03 10.49 23.08
N CYS A 71 8.07 9.68 22.66
CA CYS A 71 6.64 9.98 22.80
C CYS A 71 5.84 8.78 23.34
N ALA A 72 4.59 9.02 23.73
CA ALA A 72 3.69 7.97 24.20
C ALA A 72 3.24 7.07 23.02
N PRO A 73 3.27 5.72 23.15
CA PRO A 73 2.80 4.80 22.12
C PRO A 73 1.36 5.05 21.67
N GLN A 74 0.48 5.48 22.59
CA GLN A 74 -0.93 5.78 22.30
C GLN A 74 -1.09 6.92 21.29
N ALA A 75 -0.21 7.91 21.30
CA ALA A 75 -0.23 9.01 20.36
C ALA A 75 0.12 8.51 18.93
N LEU A 76 1.11 7.63 18.81
CA LEU A 76 1.44 6.99 17.52
C LEU A 76 0.33 6.02 17.07
N GLN A 77 -0.25 5.27 17.97
CA GLN A 77 -1.41 4.41 17.66
C GLN A 77 -2.57 5.25 17.11
N ALA A 78 -2.84 6.42 17.69
CA ALA A 78 -3.89 7.31 17.21
C ALA A 78 -3.65 7.78 15.77
N ILE A 79 -2.40 8.07 15.39
CA ILE A 79 -2.03 8.40 14.02
C ILE A 79 -2.18 7.17 13.13
N LEU A 80 -1.47 6.10 13.45
CA LEU A 80 -1.33 4.92 12.60
C LEU A 80 -2.65 4.18 12.39
N PHE A 81 -3.45 3.95 13.43
CA PHE A 81 -4.70 3.18 13.29
C PHE A 81 -5.82 3.97 12.64
N SER A 82 -5.80 5.31 12.75
CA SER A 82 -6.79 6.16 12.08
C SER A 82 -6.41 6.57 10.66
N MET A 83 -5.17 6.31 10.24
CA MET A 83 -4.74 6.54 8.86
C MET A 83 -5.58 5.66 7.92
N TYR A 84 -5.92 6.14 6.74
CA TYR A 84 -6.86 5.51 5.79
C TYR A 84 -8.29 5.31 6.29
N ALA A 85 -8.54 5.29 7.60
CA ALA A 85 -9.89 5.23 8.17
C ALA A 85 -10.52 6.62 8.31
N MET A 86 -9.72 7.62 8.67
CA MET A 86 -10.16 9.01 8.82
C MET A 86 -9.36 9.91 7.87
N PRO A 87 -10.00 10.90 7.20
CA PRO A 87 -9.29 11.80 6.27
C PRO A 87 -8.05 12.47 6.90
N PRO A 88 -7.06 12.86 6.07
CA PRO A 88 -7.01 12.83 4.61
C PRO A 88 -6.70 11.44 4.04
N ALA A 89 -7.13 11.21 2.79
CA ALA A 89 -6.81 10.00 2.04
C ALA A 89 -5.64 10.23 1.07
N SER A 90 -4.89 9.18 0.75
CA SER A 90 -3.93 9.13 -0.35
C SER A 90 -4.60 8.63 -1.63
N CYS A 91 -4.02 8.94 -2.80
CA CYS A 91 -4.52 8.47 -4.08
C CYS A 91 -3.47 7.59 -4.77
N CYS A 92 -3.90 6.62 -5.55
CA CYS A 92 -2.99 5.65 -6.18
C CYS A 92 -3.66 4.99 -7.38
N SER A 93 -2.83 4.38 -8.24
CA SER A 93 -3.27 3.50 -9.32
C SER A 93 -2.49 2.20 -9.23
N CYS A 94 -3.17 1.06 -9.33
CA CYS A 94 -2.53 -0.23 -9.23
C CYS A 94 -3.15 -1.22 -10.23
N PHE A 95 -2.31 -2.06 -10.85
CA PHE A 95 -2.76 -3.14 -11.70
C PHE A 95 -1.86 -4.36 -11.58
N ALA A 96 -2.38 -5.53 -11.93
CA ALA A 96 -1.60 -6.75 -12.05
C ALA A 96 -1.91 -7.44 -13.37
N VAL A 97 -0.90 -8.09 -13.96
CA VAL A 97 -0.99 -8.86 -15.20
C VAL A 97 -0.46 -10.26 -14.94
N SER A 98 -1.16 -11.26 -15.52
CA SER A 98 -0.73 -12.66 -15.54
C SER A 98 -1.08 -13.24 -16.92
N ASN A 99 -0.17 -13.10 -17.88
CA ASN A 99 -0.41 -13.43 -19.31
C ASN A 99 0.36 -14.66 -19.80
N GLY A 100 0.81 -15.50 -18.88
CA GLY A 100 1.61 -16.69 -19.20
C GLY A 100 3.11 -16.40 -19.34
N ALA A 101 3.49 -15.35 -20.06
CA ALA A 101 4.89 -14.92 -20.19
C ALA A 101 5.35 -14.13 -18.96
N GLN A 102 4.48 -13.29 -18.41
CA GLN A 102 4.76 -12.38 -17.29
C GLN A 102 3.73 -12.56 -16.17
N VAL A 103 4.17 -12.37 -14.92
CA VAL A 103 3.31 -12.19 -13.76
C VAL A 103 3.88 -11.04 -12.93
N PHE A 104 3.18 -9.92 -12.88
CA PHE A 104 3.66 -8.76 -12.13
C PHE A 104 2.51 -7.91 -11.56
N LEU A 105 2.85 -7.14 -10.54
CA LEU A 105 2.05 -6.07 -9.98
C LEU A 105 2.75 -4.73 -10.24
N ALA A 106 2.01 -3.71 -10.65
CA ALA A 106 2.53 -2.38 -10.95
C ALA A 106 1.68 -1.29 -10.29
N ARG A 107 2.32 -0.28 -9.67
CA ARG A 107 1.63 0.74 -8.88
C ARG A 107 2.28 2.11 -9.01
N ASN A 108 1.44 3.15 -9.15
CA ASN A 108 1.77 4.55 -8.88
C ASN A 108 1.25 4.93 -7.48
N SER A 109 2.09 5.57 -6.68
CA SER A 109 1.69 6.23 -5.44
C SER A 109 1.56 7.72 -5.69
N ASP A 110 0.33 8.23 -5.56
CA ASP A 110 0.03 9.63 -5.75
C ASP A 110 -0.23 10.26 -4.38
N PHE A 111 0.54 11.28 -4.02
CA PHE A 111 0.46 11.90 -2.70
C PHE A 111 0.87 13.38 -2.73
N LEU A 112 0.81 14.03 -1.57
CA LEU A 112 1.23 15.42 -1.40
C LEU A 112 2.75 15.54 -1.59
N LEU A 113 3.18 16.41 -2.52
CA LEU A 113 4.59 16.62 -2.83
C LEU A 113 5.37 17.17 -1.63
N ALA A 114 4.73 17.94 -0.75
CA ALA A 114 5.33 18.45 0.48
C ALA A 114 5.79 17.33 1.43
N LEU A 115 5.16 16.15 1.37
CA LEU A 115 5.49 14.99 2.20
C LEU A 115 6.40 13.97 1.48
N GLN A 116 6.84 14.27 0.26
CA GLN A 116 7.67 13.35 -0.54
C GLN A 116 8.98 12.95 0.14
N HIS A 117 9.54 13.80 0.99
CA HIS A 117 10.77 13.52 1.74
C HIS A 117 10.60 12.41 2.81
N TRP A 118 9.36 12.07 3.18
CA TRP A 118 9.04 10.96 4.09
C TRP A 118 9.00 9.60 3.41
N ASN A 119 8.99 9.56 2.08
CA ASN A 119 8.91 8.32 1.34
C ASN A 119 10.09 7.41 1.67
N GLY A 120 9.78 6.21 2.10
CA GLY A 120 10.75 5.18 2.42
C GLY A 120 10.54 3.89 1.63
N ASN A 121 11.65 3.29 1.21
CA ASN A 121 11.67 1.89 0.86
C ASN A 121 12.32 1.10 1.99
N VAL A 122 11.64 0.11 2.48
CA VAL A 122 12.06 -0.69 3.62
C VAL A 122 12.24 -2.15 3.22
N ILE A 123 13.25 -2.79 3.80
CA ILE A 123 13.43 -4.23 3.74
C ILE A 123 13.32 -4.74 5.18
N TYR A 124 12.36 -5.60 5.43
CA TYR A 124 12.20 -6.27 6.71
C TYR A 124 12.79 -7.68 6.65
N ARG A 125 13.68 -7.98 7.58
CA ARG A 125 14.29 -9.30 7.83
C ARG A 125 14.21 -9.55 9.33
N LEU A 126 13.00 -9.63 9.85
CA LEU A 126 12.74 -9.72 11.27
C LEU A 126 12.83 -11.17 11.77
N ASP A 127 13.07 -11.29 13.07
CA ASP A 127 13.10 -12.58 13.75
C ASP A 127 11.68 -13.13 13.95
N GLY A 128 11.56 -14.44 14.14
CA GLY A 128 10.28 -15.10 14.37
C GLY A 128 9.70 -15.75 13.11
N ARG A 129 8.37 -15.82 13.07
CA ARG A 129 7.63 -16.51 11.99
C ARG A 129 7.14 -15.60 10.87
N CYS A 130 7.61 -14.34 10.83
CA CYS A 130 7.25 -13.42 9.77
C CYS A 130 8.13 -13.62 8.55
N PHE A 131 7.55 -13.46 7.35
CA PHE A 131 8.28 -13.51 6.10
C PHE A 131 9.09 -12.24 5.89
N ARG A 132 10.24 -12.39 5.25
CA ARG A 132 11.02 -11.24 4.78
C ARG A 132 10.28 -10.59 3.61
N PHE A 133 10.28 -9.26 3.58
CA PHE A 133 9.66 -8.51 2.49
C PHE A 133 10.37 -7.18 2.23
N THR A 134 10.16 -6.61 1.06
CA THR A 134 10.44 -5.21 0.75
C THR A 134 9.15 -4.48 0.46
N GLY A 135 9.05 -3.22 0.87
CA GLY A 135 7.86 -2.41 0.61
C GLY A 135 8.16 -0.92 0.62
N ASN A 136 7.25 -0.15 0.05
CA ASN A 136 7.29 1.30 0.03
C ASN A 136 6.23 1.87 0.98
N THR A 137 6.52 3.02 1.58
CA THR A 137 5.64 3.67 2.54
C THR A 137 5.89 5.17 2.65
N THR A 138 4.82 5.92 2.94
CA THR A 138 4.86 7.27 3.52
C THR A 138 4.41 7.25 4.98
N ALA A 139 3.94 6.10 5.47
CA ALA A 139 3.20 5.93 6.71
C ALA A 139 3.96 5.09 7.75
N PHE A 140 5.26 5.21 7.80
CA PHE A 140 6.15 4.60 8.80
C PHE A 140 6.07 3.06 8.79
N VAL A 141 5.40 2.48 9.79
CA VAL A 141 5.28 1.01 9.95
C VAL A 141 4.22 0.39 9.03
N GLU A 142 3.37 1.19 8.42
CA GLU A 142 2.42 0.74 7.41
C GLU A 142 3.10 0.56 6.06
N ILE A 143 2.58 -0.31 5.22
CA ILE A 143 3.12 -0.58 3.88
C ILE A 143 2.04 -0.30 2.84
N GLU A 144 2.41 0.39 1.77
CA GLU A 144 1.48 0.76 0.71
C GLU A 144 1.61 -0.11 -0.54
N ASP A 145 2.79 -0.63 -0.81
CA ASP A 145 3.06 -1.68 -1.80
C ASP A 145 4.32 -2.45 -1.43
N GLY A 146 4.42 -3.69 -1.87
CA GLY A 146 5.58 -4.51 -1.57
C GLY A 146 5.48 -5.93 -2.12
N VAL A 147 6.57 -6.70 -1.93
CA VAL A 147 6.66 -8.12 -2.23
C VAL A 147 7.42 -8.84 -1.14
N ASN A 148 6.97 -10.06 -0.79
CA ASN A 148 7.66 -10.90 0.19
C ASN A 148 8.54 -11.97 -0.47
N GLU A 149 9.29 -12.70 0.35
CA GLU A 149 10.24 -13.75 -0.08
C GLU A 149 9.59 -14.95 -0.78
N HIS A 150 8.27 -15.07 -0.72
CA HIS A 150 7.51 -16.12 -1.42
C HIS A 150 6.90 -15.62 -2.75
N GLY A 151 7.18 -14.37 -3.14
CA GLY A 151 6.66 -13.78 -4.36
C GLY A 151 5.21 -13.33 -4.26
N LEU A 152 4.64 -13.17 -3.06
CA LEU A 152 3.37 -12.45 -2.92
C LEU A 152 3.63 -10.95 -2.99
N ALA A 153 3.10 -10.30 -4.04
CA ALA A 153 3.10 -8.86 -4.20
C ALA A 153 1.72 -8.29 -3.88
N ALA A 154 1.70 -7.13 -3.22
CA ALA A 154 0.48 -6.41 -2.86
C ALA A 154 0.64 -4.91 -3.06
N GLY A 155 -0.42 -4.25 -3.52
CA GLY A 155 -0.47 -2.80 -3.70
C GLY A 155 -1.81 -2.23 -3.25
N LEU A 156 -1.76 -1.17 -2.47
CA LEU A 156 -2.90 -0.49 -1.86
C LEU A 156 -3.38 0.66 -2.74
N THR A 157 -4.71 0.79 -2.91
CA THR A 157 -5.34 2.07 -3.23
C THR A 157 -6.42 2.38 -2.18
N SER A 158 -6.32 3.51 -1.50
CA SER A 158 -7.31 3.89 -0.49
C SER A 158 -8.60 4.37 -1.15
N VAL A 159 -9.72 4.08 -0.53
CA VAL A 159 -11.05 4.56 -0.92
C VAL A 159 -11.61 5.38 0.24
N SER A 160 -12.26 6.50 -0.05
CA SER A 160 -12.88 7.29 1.02
C SER A 160 -14.02 6.52 1.67
N PRO A 161 -13.91 6.18 2.98
CA PRO A 161 -14.89 5.33 3.64
C PRO A 161 -16.20 6.08 3.89
N GLY A 162 -17.33 5.46 3.56
CA GLY A 162 -18.65 5.90 4.00
C GLY A 162 -18.92 5.58 5.48
N ARG A 163 -18.26 4.53 5.99
CA ARG A 163 -18.36 4.06 7.38
C ARG A 163 -17.00 3.50 7.82
N ILE A 164 -16.64 3.77 9.07
CA ILE A 164 -15.47 3.20 9.72
C ILE A 164 -15.88 2.38 10.95
N GLN A 165 -15.03 1.43 11.33
CA GLN A 165 -15.15 0.65 12.56
C GLN A 165 -13.75 0.29 13.08
N PRO A 166 -13.59 -0.09 14.36
CA PRO A 166 -12.33 -0.63 14.85
C PRO A 166 -11.89 -1.86 14.05
N GLY A 167 -10.61 -1.87 13.63
CA GLY A 167 -10.06 -2.93 12.79
C GLY A 167 -8.65 -2.59 12.32
N LEU A 168 -8.08 -3.42 11.43
CA LEU A 168 -6.86 -3.09 10.72
C LEU A 168 -7.19 -2.15 9.57
N ASN A 169 -6.41 -1.09 9.43
CA ASN A 169 -6.50 -0.22 8.27
C ASN A 169 -5.76 -0.82 7.06
N ALA A 170 -5.84 -0.13 5.93
CA ALA A 170 -5.33 -0.62 4.66
C ALA A 170 -3.83 -0.97 4.69
N GLY A 171 -2.98 -0.07 5.19
CA GLY A 171 -1.53 -0.27 5.22
C GLY A 171 -1.09 -1.36 6.18
N MET A 172 -1.79 -1.51 7.31
CA MET A 172 -1.54 -2.57 8.28
C MET A 172 -2.02 -3.94 7.78
N LEU A 173 -3.16 -3.99 7.09
CA LEU A 173 -3.68 -5.22 6.50
C LEU A 173 -2.73 -5.72 5.40
N LEU A 174 -2.29 -4.84 4.50
CA LEU A 174 -1.33 -5.16 3.45
C LEU A 174 -0.02 -5.68 4.06
N ARG A 175 0.51 -4.99 5.07
CA ARG A 175 1.72 -5.42 5.76
C ARG A 175 1.56 -6.80 6.39
N LEU A 176 0.45 -7.07 7.09
CA LEU A 176 0.18 -8.38 7.68
C LEU A 176 0.14 -9.48 6.60
N MET A 177 -0.43 -9.19 5.42
CA MET A 177 -0.41 -10.12 4.28
C MET A 177 1.04 -10.42 3.83
N LEU A 178 1.89 -9.41 3.69
CA LEU A 178 3.29 -9.61 3.31
C LEU A 178 4.08 -10.42 4.36
N GLU A 179 3.79 -10.25 5.64
CA GLU A 179 4.46 -10.97 6.72
C GLU A 179 4.00 -12.41 6.90
N THR A 180 2.78 -12.78 6.43
CA THR A 180 2.17 -14.06 6.82
C THR A 180 1.58 -14.89 5.69
N CYS A 181 1.38 -14.33 4.50
CA CYS A 181 0.76 -15.01 3.37
C CYS A 181 1.76 -15.28 2.26
N ARG A 182 1.65 -16.45 1.62
CA ARG A 182 2.51 -16.85 0.48
C ARG A 182 1.82 -16.66 -0.86
N THR A 183 0.49 -16.67 -0.87
CA THR A 183 -0.31 -16.69 -2.09
C THR A 183 -1.47 -15.71 -2.00
N VAL A 184 -2.01 -15.34 -3.14
CA VAL A 184 -3.23 -14.51 -3.26
C VAL A 184 -4.37 -15.14 -2.46
N GLU A 185 -4.56 -16.46 -2.52
CA GLU A 185 -5.66 -17.13 -1.80
C GLU A 185 -5.49 -17.03 -0.28
N GLN A 186 -4.26 -17.16 0.23
CA GLN A 186 -3.98 -16.99 1.66
C GLN A 186 -4.26 -15.54 2.10
N ALA A 187 -3.87 -14.54 1.29
CA ALA A 187 -4.14 -13.13 1.58
C ALA A 187 -5.64 -12.83 1.60
N LEU A 188 -6.40 -13.37 0.65
CA LEU A 188 -7.87 -13.25 0.61
C LEU A 188 -8.55 -13.95 1.80
N ALA A 189 -8.07 -15.14 2.19
CA ALA A 189 -8.57 -15.86 3.35
C ALA A 189 -8.27 -15.09 4.66
N LEU A 190 -7.09 -14.47 4.78
CA LEU A 190 -6.75 -13.61 5.90
C LEU A 190 -7.70 -12.42 6.00
N ALA A 191 -7.94 -11.71 4.89
CA ALA A 191 -8.81 -10.53 4.86
C ALA A 191 -10.24 -10.83 5.32
N ARG A 192 -10.77 -12.04 5.02
CA ARG A 192 -12.10 -12.46 5.48
C ARG A 192 -12.19 -12.69 6.99
N ARG A 193 -11.06 -12.87 7.67
CA ARG A 193 -11.00 -13.18 9.12
C ARG A 193 -10.73 -11.96 9.99
N VAL A 194 -10.17 -10.91 9.41
CA VAL A 194 -9.70 -9.73 10.13
C VAL A 194 -10.73 -8.61 10.03
N PRO A 195 -11.14 -7.98 11.15
CA PRO A 195 -11.94 -6.76 11.11
C PRO A 195 -11.19 -5.65 10.36
N ILE A 196 -11.85 -5.03 9.39
CA ILE A 196 -11.31 -3.97 8.52
C ILE A 196 -11.82 -2.62 8.99
N ALA A 197 -10.90 -1.66 9.19
CA ALA A 197 -11.21 -0.34 9.72
C ALA A 197 -11.61 0.68 8.64
N SER A 198 -10.98 0.59 7.48
CA SER A 198 -11.03 1.58 6.39
C SER A 198 -11.71 1.02 5.14
N ALA A 199 -11.74 1.81 4.07
CA ALA A 199 -12.15 1.38 2.75
C ALA A 199 -10.94 1.43 1.81
N GLN A 200 -10.70 0.36 1.06
CA GLN A 200 -9.55 0.23 0.16
C GLN A 200 -9.73 -0.83 -0.89
N THR A 201 -8.91 -0.75 -1.92
CA THR A 201 -8.63 -1.91 -2.76
C THR A 201 -7.21 -2.42 -2.49
N LEU A 202 -7.01 -3.72 -2.52
CA LEU A 202 -5.69 -4.36 -2.50
C LEU A 202 -5.55 -5.17 -3.78
N THR A 203 -4.66 -4.71 -4.67
CA THR A 203 -4.25 -5.49 -5.84
C THR A 203 -3.21 -6.49 -5.39
N LEU A 204 -3.38 -7.75 -5.76
CA LEU A 204 -2.56 -8.88 -5.33
C LEU A 204 -2.05 -9.64 -6.56
N ALA A 205 -0.81 -10.13 -6.48
CA ALA A 205 -0.23 -11.07 -7.45
C ALA A 205 0.70 -12.03 -6.72
N ASP A 206 0.78 -13.29 -7.16
CA ASP A 206 1.73 -14.27 -6.61
C ASP A 206 2.52 -15.01 -7.68
N ALA A 207 3.62 -15.65 -7.25
CA ALA A 207 4.51 -16.40 -8.13
C ALA A 207 3.83 -17.59 -8.83
N GLY A 208 2.69 -18.07 -8.32
CA GLY A 208 1.86 -19.11 -8.96
C GLY A 208 1.02 -18.59 -10.11
N GLY A 209 1.01 -17.27 -10.36
CA GLY A 209 0.26 -16.64 -11.45
C GLY A 209 -1.14 -16.18 -11.07
N ALA A 210 -1.56 -16.33 -9.81
CA ALA A 210 -2.84 -15.80 -9.36
C ALA A 210 -2.75 -14.27 -9.21
N ILE A 211 -3.78 -13.57 -9.72
CA ILE A 211 -3.94 -12.13 -9.53
C ILE A 211 -5.38 -11.83 -9.11
N ALA A 212 -5.57 -10.80 -8.28
CA ALA A 212 -6.89 -10.35 -7.85
C ALA A 212 -6.87 -8.89 -7.39
N VAL A 213 -8.02 -8.23 -7.42
CA VAL A 213 -8.28 -7.04 -6.61
C VAL A 213 -9.26 -7.41 -5.51
N LEU A 214 -8.89 -7.12 -4.28
CA LEU A 214 -9.78 -7.18 -3.14
C LEU A 214 -10.34 -5.78 -2.91
N GLU A 215 -11.62 -5.58 -3.17
CA GLU A 215 -12.37 -4.40 -2.75
C GLU A 215 -12.97 -4.66 -1.37
N CYS A 216 -12.63 -3.84 -0.38
CA CYS A 216 -13.15 -4.06 0.97
C CYS A 216 -13.34 -2.76 1.76
N ASN A 217 -14.28 -2.82 2.68
CA ASN A 217 -14.53 -1.81 3.70
C ASN A 217 -14.89 -2.48 5.04
N SER A 218 -15.32 -1.67 6.00
CA SER A 218 -15.68 -2.15 7.35
C SER A 218 -16.85 -3.15 7.40
N SER A 219 -17.62 -3.35 6.31
CA SER A 219 -18.81 -4.20 6.31
C SER A 219 -18.88 -5.21 5.17
N ARG A 220 -18.10 -5.02 4.11
CA ARG A 220 -18.15 -5.84 2.89
C ARG A 220 -16.77 -6.11 2.34
N LEU A 221 -16.66 -7.24 1.66
CA LEU A 221 -15.47 -7.67 0.95
C LEU A 221 -15.90 -8.34 -0.37
N GLU A 222 -15.33 -7.87 -1.48
CA GLU A 222 -15.55 -8.40 -2.82
C GLU A 222 -14.21 -8.71 -3.48
N VAL A 223 -14.13 -9.81 -4.21
CA VAL A 223 -12.92 -10.24 -4.90
C VAL A 223 -13.13 -10.16 -6.41
N VAL A 224 -12.41 -9.26 -7.05
CA VAL A 224 -12.42 -9.11 -8.51
C VAL A 224 -11.27 -9.94 -9.08
N ARG A 225 -11.63 -10.91 -9.93
CA ARG A 225 -10.69 -11.79 -10.64
C ARG A 225 -10.57 -11.39 -12.10
N PRO A 226 -9.52 -11.81 -12.81
CA PRO A 226 -9.44 -11.67 -14.25
C PRO A 226 -10.67 -12.28 -14.94
N ALA A 227 -11.28 -11.54 -15.85
CA ALA A 227 -12.34 -12.08 -16.68
C ALA A 227 -11.74 -13.02 -17.76
N PRO A 228 -12.52 -13.99 -18.30
CA PRO A 228 -12.06 -14.84 -19.38
C PRO A 228 -11.46 -14.03 -20.53
N GLY A 229 -10.27 -14.41 -20.98
CA GLY A 229 -9.52 -13.70 -22.04
C GLY A 229 -8.92 -12.35 -21.65
N ARG A 230 -9.03 -11.93 -20.38
CA ARG A 230 -8.46 -10.67 -19.86
C ARG A 230 -7.45 -10.96 -18.75
N PRO A 231 -6.16 -11.14 -19.06
CA PRO A 231 -5.14 -11.58 -18.11
C PRO A 231 -4.67 -10.45 -17.19
N PHE A 232 -5.60 -9.62 -16.68
CA PHE A 232 -5.28 -8.48 -15.82
C PHE A 232 -6.40 -8.15 -14.83
N VAL A 233 -6.03 -7.39 -13.81
CA VAL A 233 -6.92 -6.66 -12.91
C VAL A 233 -6.34 -5.26 -12.67
N CYS A 234 -7.20 -4.26 -12.40
CA CYS A 234 -6.75 -2.90 -12.07
C CYS A 234 -7.69 -2.22 -11.07
N ALA A 235 -7.16 -1.27 -10.32
CA ALA A 235 -7.88 -0.52 -9.31
C ALA A 235 -7.31 0.90 -9.13
N THR A 236 -8.18 1.82 -8.73
CA THR A 236 -7.85 3.15 -8.27
C THR A 236 -8.56 3.45 -6.93
N ASN A 237 -8.92 4.68 -6.65
CA ASN A 237 -9.48 5.10 -5.36
C ASN A 237 -11.01 5.03 -5.30
N THR A 238 -11.59 4.18 -6.14
CA THR A 238 -13.04 3.88 -6.19
C THR A 238 -13.27 2.37 -6.30
N PHE A 239 -14.46 1.93 -5.89
CA PHE A 239 -14.90 0.56 -6.09
C PHE A 239 -15.60 0.41 -7.43
N HIS A 240 -15.33 -0.68 -8.15
CA HIS A 240 -15.91 -0.95 -9.47
C HIS A 240 -16.80 -2.20 -9.52
N SER A 241 -16.71 -3.08 -8.51
CA SER A 241 -17.63 -4.22 -8.45
C SER A 241 -19.08 -3.78 -8.20
N PRO A 242 -20.07 -4.45 -8.79
CA PRO A 242 -21.48 -4.06 -8.63
C PRO A 242 -21.94 -3.98 -7.17
N SER A 243 -21.41 -4.84 -6.30
CA SER A 243 -21.76 -4.90 -4.88
C SER A 243 -21.15 -3.78 -4.06
N MET A 244 -20.04 -3.18 -4.51
CA MET A 244 -19.23 -2.22 -3.74
C MET A 244 -19.29 -0.78 -4.26
N ARG A 245 -19.59 -0.55 -5.54
CA ARG A 245 -19.48 0.77 -6.21
C ARG A 245 -20.20 1.92 -5.50
N TYR A 246 -21.21 1.64 -4.69
CA TYR A 246 -21.95 2.63 -3.92
C TYR A 246 -21.52 2.71 -2.43
N ALA A 247 -20.51 1.92 -2.04
CA ALA A 247 -20.06 1.83 -0.65
C ALA A 247 -18.93 2.82 -0.29
N CYS A 248 -18.57 3.72 -1.20
CA CYS A 248 -17.64 4.81 -0.97
C CYS A 248 -18.37 6.12 -0.62
N ARG A 249 -17.68 7.05 0.01
CA ARG A 249 -18.19 8.40 0.28
C ARG A 249 -18.24 9.20 -1.01
N ALA A 250 -19.41 9.73 -1.36
CA ALA A 250 -19.58 10.60 -2.52
C ALA A 250 -19.01 12.02 -2.29
N GLY A 251 -18.68 12.72 -3.39
CA GLY A 251 -18.26 14.13 -3.35
C GLY A 251 -16.88 14.39 -2.76
N VAL A 252 -16.03 13.37 -2.66
CA VAL A 252 -14.65 13.50 -2.22
C VAL A 252 -13.75 13.67 -3.44
N ASP A 253 -12.76 14.58 -3.32
CA ASP A 253 -11.71 14.71 -4.33
C ASP A 253 -10.81 13.47 -4.31
N ASP A 254 -10.98 12.60 -5.28
CA ASP A 254 -10.25 11.33 -5.46
C ASP A 254 -9.13 11.43 -6.51
N TRP A 255 -8.72 12.65 -6.84
CA TRP A 255 -7.64 12.98 -7.78
C TRP A 255 -7.86 12.34 -9.15
N ALA A 256 -9.06 12.48 -9.67
CA ALA A 256 -9.45 11.90 -10.95
C ALA A 256 -9.28 10.36 -10.99
N SER A 257 -9.80 9.67 -9.98
CA SER A 257 -9.75 8.22 -9.86
C SER A 257 -10.34 7.52 -11.08
N GLU A 258 -11.54 7.93 -11.52
CA GLU A 258 -12.20 7.32 -12.69
C GLU A 258 -11.42 7.53 -14.00
N PRO A 259 -10.96 8.73 -14.38
CA PRO A 259 -10.07 8.90 -15.54
C PRO A 259 -8.82 8.03 -15.51
N ARG A 260 -8.16 7.87 -14.34
CA ARG A 260 -7.00 6.98 -14.18
C ARG A 260 -7.38 5.51 -14.37
N TYR A 261 -8.51 5.09 -13.82
CA TYR A 261 -9.03 3.74 -14.00
C TYR A 261 -9.30 3.45 -15.48
N GLN A 262 -9.97 4.35 -16.20
CA GLN A 262 -10.29 4.18 -17.61
C GLN A 262 -9.03 4.11 -18.47
N THR A 263 -8.00 4.92 -18.18
CA THR A 263 -6.70 4.81 -18.87
C THR A 263 -6.09 3.43 -18.69
N MET A 264 -6.04 2.91 -17.47
CA MET A 264 -5.53 1.56 -17.21
C MET A 264 -6.40 0.49 -17.89
N LEU A 265 -7.71 0.57 -17.73
CA LEU A 265 -8.64 -0.42 -18.26
C LEU A 265 -8.52 -0.53 -19.79
N HIS A 266 -8.59 0.57 -20.52
CA HIS A 266 -8.48 0.58 -21.99
C HIS A 266 -7.12 0.05 -22.48
N THR A 267 -6.03 0.51 -21.84
CA THR A 267 -4.69 0.03 -22.21
C THR A 267 -4.51 -1.45 -21.95
N LEU A 268 -4.96 -1.94 -20.79
CA LEU A 268 -4.83 -3.35 -20.42
C LEU A 268 -5.75 -4.24 -21.27
N GLN A 269 -6.95 -3.79 -21.63
CA GLN A 269 -7.82 -4.52 -22.55
C GLN A 269 -7.18 -4.73 -23.92
N ALA A 270 -6.45 -3.71 -24.40
CA ALA A 270 -5.80 -3.78 -25.71
C ALA A 270 -4.44 -4.53 -25.69
N LYS A 271 -3.70 -4.46 -24.58
CA LYS A 271 -2.26 -4.81 -24.57
C LYS A 271 -1.88 -5.88 -23.53
N ALA A 272 -2.72 -6.22 -22.53
CA ALA A 272 -2.29 -7.07 -21.43
C ALA A 272 -1.82 -8.47 -21.84
N GLY A 273 -2.35 -9.03 -22.94
CA GLY A 273 -1.93 -10.33 -23.47
C GLY A 273 -0.46 -10.42 -23.87
N GLY A 274 0.13 -9.30 -24.29
CA GLY A 274 1.55 -9.20 -24.65
C GLY A 274 2.33 -8.19 -23.81
N MET A 275 1.75 -7.68 -22.73
CA MET A 275 2.41 -6.65 -21.91
C MET A 275 3.59 -7.23 -21.14
N ASP A 276 4.73 -6.56 -21.30
CA ASP A 276 5.98 -6.81 -20.58
C ASP A 276 6.28 -5.69 -19.55
N ILE A 277 7.42 -5.77 -18.89
CA ILE A 277 7.84 -4.76 -17.90
C ILE A 277 8.03 -3.37 -18.53
N PRO A 278 8.69 -3.20 -19.71
CA PRO A 278 8.71 -1.92 -20.43
C PRO A 278 7.32 -1.34 -20.74
N GLY A 279 6.37 -2.17 -21.16
CA GLY A 279 4.98 -1.77 -21.38
C GLY A 279 4.30 -1.27 -20.11
N ALA A 280 4.51 -1.96 -18.99
CA ALA A 280 4.02 -1.55 -17.69
C ALA A 280 4.65 -0.21 -17.23
N MET A 281 5.96 -0.01 -17.45
CA MET A 281 6.64 1.26 -17.19
C MET A 281 6.05 2.41 -18.05
N ALA A 282 5.75 2.14 -19.31
CA ALA A 282 5.14 3.12 -20.21
C ALA A 282 3.74 3.54 -19.72
N LEU A 283 2.92 2.59 -19.30
CA LEU A 283 1.59 2.87 -18.73
C LEU A 283 1.70 3.69 -17.45
N LEU A 284 2.53 3.28 -16.49
CA LEU A 284 2.75 4.03 -15.24
C LEU A 284 3.28 5.45 -15.49
N ALA A 285 4.11 5.64 -16.53
CA ALA A 285 4.62 6.94 -16.93
C ALA A 285 3.60 7.83 -17.67
N GLY A 286 2.37 7.35 -17.85
CA GLY A 286 1.28 8.10 -18.50
C GLY A 286 1.44 8.24 -20.00
N LYS A 287 2.18 7.36 -20.67
CA LYS A 287 2.35 7.38 -22.15
C LYS A 287 1.11 6.88 -22.88
N GLU A 288 0.20 6.22 -22.18
CA GLU A 288 -1.03 5.65 -22.73
C GLU A 288 -2.29 6.50 -22.38
N GLY A 289 -2.12 7.59 -21.63
CA GLY A 289 -3.18 8.48 -21.18
C GLY A 289 -2.90 9.07 -19.81
N PHE A 290 -3.87 9.74 -19.22
CA PHE A 290 -3.71 10.37 -17.91
C PHE A 290 -3.57 9.31 -16.81
N LEU A 291 -2.41 9.29 -16.15
CA LEU A 291 -2.17 8.42 -14.99
C LEU A 291 -1.30 9.07 -13.90
N CYS A 292 -0.28 9.87 -14.28
CA CYS A 292 0.67 10.50 -13.35
C CYS A 292 0.94 11.99 -13.65
N GLN A 293 0.21 12.57 -14.61
CA GLN A 293 0.45 13.92 -15.15
C GLN A 293 -0.32 14.99 -14.35
N TYR A 294 -0.16 15.04 -13.03
CA TYR A 294 -0.80 16.03 -12.17
C TYR A 294 -0.20 17.43 -12.34
N ASP A 295 -1.05 18.46 -12.19
CA ASP A 295 -0.58 19.85 -12.07
C ASP A 295 0.11 20.03 -10.70
N LYS A 296 1.39 20.28 -10.72
CA LYS A 296 2.21 20.47 -9.50
C LYS A 296 1.77 21.68 -8.67
N ARG A 297 1.11 22.68 -9.28
CA ARG A 297 0.59 23.85 -8.53
C ARG A 297 -0.44 23.45 -7.49
N GLY A 298 -1.14 22.32 -7.67
CA GLY A 298 -2.01 21.74 -6.67
C GLY A 298 -1.31 21.00 -5.52
N GLY A 299 0.04 21.00 -5.48
CA GLY A 299 0.82 20.30 -4.45
C GLY A 299 0.75 18.77 -4.52
N ARG A 300 0.25 18.21 -5.64
CA ARG A 300 -0.05 16.80 -5.85
C ARG A 300 0.86 16.19 -6.89
N GLY A 301 1.11 14.88 -6.80
CA GLY A 301 1.86 14.17 -7.83
C GLY A 301 2.14 12.73 -7.48
N THR A 302 2.59 11.98 -8.49
CA THR A 302 3.11 10.64 -8.26
C THR A 302 4.47 10.75 -7.59
N VAL A 303 4.60 10.19 -6.40
CA VAL A 303 5.78 10.31 -5.54
C VAL A 303 6.71 9.11 -5.62
N TRP A 304 6.23 7.97 -6.12
CA TRP A 304 7.01 6.84 -6.64
C TRP A 304 6.14 5.98 -7.55
N ALA A 305 6.80 5.15 -8.35
CA ALA A 305 6.19 4.02 -9.05
C ALA A 305 7.00 2.76 -8.78
N ALA A 306 6.33 1.61 -8.64
CA ALA A 306 6.98 0.32 -8.44
C ALA A 306 6.35 -0.78 -9.30
N ILE A 307 7.19 -1.73 -9.75
CA ILE A 307 6.76 -2.95 -10.43
C ILE A 307 7.43 -4.13 -9.72
N TYR A 308 6.63 -5.10 -9.33
CA TYR A 308 7.04 -6.35 -8.71
C TYR A 308 6.81 -7.48 -9.72
N ASP A 309 7.85 -7.84 -10.45
CA ASP A 309 7.85 -8.99 -11.35
C ASP A 309 8.05 -10.25 -10.51
N VAL A 310 6.95 -10.90 -10.15
CA VAL A 310 6.98 -12.06 -9.26
C VAL A 310 7.37 -13.34 -9.99
N LYS A 311 7.32 -13.35 -11.32
CA LYS A 311 7.78 -14.48 -12.13
C LYS A 311 9.30 -14.49 -12.30
N CYS A 312 9.90 -13.31 -12.53
CA CYS A 312 11.36 -13.17 -12.72
C CYS A 312 12.09 -12.73 -11.45
N HIS A 313 11.38 -12.63 -10.31
CA HIS A 313 11.95 -12.23 -9.01
C HIS A 313 12.67 -10.87 -9.05
N ALA A 314 12.08 -9.90 -9.74
CA ALA A 314 12.68 -8.58 -9.94
C ALA A 314 11.76 -7.46 -9.41
N VAL A 315 12.39 -6.44 -8.83
CA VAL A 315 11.71 -5.21 -8.40
C VAL A 315 12.24 -4.04 -9.22
N TRP A 316 11.33 -3.26 -9.81
CA TRP A 316 11.67 -2.03 -10.51
C TRP A 316 11.03 -0.85 -9.80
N ARG A 317 11.76 0.27 -9.69
CA ARG A 317 11.25 1.45 -9.00
C ARG A 317 11.68 2.74 -9.70
N ALA A 318 10.75 3.69 -9.81
CA ALA A 318 11.02 5.08 -10.11
C ALA A 318 10.77 5.91 -8.85
N GLU A 319 11.81 6.57 -8.34
CA GLU A 319 11.73 7.39 -7.13
C GLU A 319 11.31 8.82 -7.48
N GLY A 320 10.03 9.05 -7.50
CA GLY A 320 9.36 10.25 -7.98
C GLY A 320 8.40 9.94 -9.13
N ASN A 321 8.00 10.99 -9.85
CA ASN A 321 7.05 10.85 -10.96
C ASN A 321 7.68 10.05 -12.12
N PRO A 322 7.10 8.91 -12.54
CA PRO A 322 7.68 8.01 -13.54
C PRO A 322 7.75 8.62 -14.96
N ALA A 323 6.99 9.70 -15.26
CA ALA A 323 7.15 10.45 -16.49
C ALA A 323 8.46 11.27 -16.54
N ARG A 324 9.13 11.43 -15.41
CA ARG A 324 10.34 12.27 -15.25
C ARG A 324 11.51 11.55 -14.60
N ARG A 325 11.28 10.37 -14.05
CA ARG A 325 12.27 9.52 -13.36
C ARG A 325 12.34 8.17 -14.05
N HIS A 326 13.54 7.70 -14.32
CA HIS A 326 13.76 6.37 -14.86
C HIS A 326 13.49 5.30 -13.82
N PHE A 327 12.93 4.18 -14.26
CA PHE A 327 12.88 2.98 -13.46
C PHE A 327 14.28 2.36 -13.36
N ALA A 328 14.66 2.01 -12.15
CA ALA A 328 15.87 1.24 -11.86
C ALA A 328 15.49 -0.10 -11.22
N GLN A 329 16.22 -1.15 -11.57
CA GLN A 329 16.06 -2.44 -10.90
C GLN A 329 16.66 -2.37 -9.51
N ASP A 330 15.91 -2.83 -8.51
CA ASP A 330 16.33 -2.87 -7.11
C ASP A 330 16.80 -4.27 -6.73
N GLY A 331 18.11 -4.47 -6.69
CA GLY A 331 18.72 -5.76 -6.34
C GLY A 331 18.92 -6.02 -4.84
N ARG A 332 18.47 -5.14 -3.95
CA ARG A 332 18.69 -5.23 -2.49
C ARG A 332 17.85 -6.32 -1.82
N PHE A 333 16.70 -6.62 -2.36
CA PHE A 333 15.82 -7.70 -1.92
C PHE A 333 15.73 -8.79 -2.99
N LYS A 334 16.02 -10.02 -2.59
CA LYS A 334 15.89 -11.20 -3.44
C LYS A 334 14.81 -12.11 -2.86
N PHE A 335 13.92 -12.59 -3.69
CA PHE A 335 12.76 -13.42 -3.34
C PHE A 335 12.54 -14.52 -4.37
#